data_30a48abaa539989a65cc0b4e62ff0c93
#
_entry.id   30a48abaa539989a65cc0b4e62ff0c93
#
_cell.length_a   1.000
_cell.length_b   1.000
_cell.length_c   1.000
_cell.angle_alpha   90.00
_cell.angle_beta   90.00
_cell.angle_gamma   90.00
#
_symmetry.space_group_name_H-M   'P 1'
#
loop_
_entity.id
_entity.type
_entity.pdbx_description
1 polymer ?
#
loop_
_entity_poly.entity_id
_entity_poly.type
_entity_poly.pdbx_seq_one_letter_code
_entity_poly.pdbx_strand_id
1 'polypeptide(L)'
;MLNITNHLIVSALFSLAGFILAMGLTPLYTFFAYKYEFWKKQKTASVTGEALTVVNKLHAKKIARHIPTMAGVIGVIAVVVLTVLLNLKREQTWLPLAGLAGGAAIGLIDDILNVWGSNRKDAGLRAPVKFAMIIALSGFLAWFFAFKLHFTTVMIPFIGNFEIGYWMVPLFIFAIVATSNAVNISDGLDGLAGGLLSAAFGAFGIIALVQNQHNLAAFCFTVLGALLAYLWFNVYPARFFMGDVDSFAWGTSLGVVAMLTNSLLLLPIIGLIFVIEAGSSAIQIFSKKVFKRKVFISAPIHHHLEATGWEETKITMRFWIIGMVTAFIGIILALAEHKIL
;
A
#
# COMPACT_ATOMS: atom_id res chain seq x y z
N MET A 1 -23.12 -8.94 -22.24
CA MET A 1 -22.83 -9.88 -21.14
C MET A 1 -21.65 -10.80 -21.39
N LEU A 2 -21.56 -11.52 -22.52
CA LEU A 2 -20.43 -12.44 -22.84
C LEU A 2 -19.04 -11.78 -22.75
N ASN A 3 -18.93 -10.50 -23.08
CA ASN A 3 -17.63 -9.79 -23.07
C ASN A 3 -17.10 -9.50 -21.66
N ILE A 4 -17.97 -9.09 -20.72
CA ILE A 4 -17.57 -8.81 -19.33
C ILE A 4 -17.15 -10.10 -18.62
N THR A 5 -17.85 -11.21 -18.85
CA THR A 5 -17.52 -12.53 -18.30
C THR A 5 -16.12 -12.96 -18.72
N ASN A 6 -15.78 -12.79 -20.02
CA ASN A 6 -14.46 -13.13 -20.52
C ASN A 6 -13.34 -12.28 -19.85
N HIS A 7 -13.55 -10.99 -19.71
CA HIS A 7 -12.58 -10.11 -19.04
C HIS A 7 -12.45 -10.41 -17.54
N LEU A 8 -13.53 -10.81 -16.87
CA LEU A 8 -13.49 -11.25 -15.47
C LEU A 8 -12.67 -12.55 -15.34
N ILE A 9 -12.88 -13.52 -16.23
CA ILE A 9 -12.10 -14.77 -16.27
C ILE A 9 -10.62 -14.45 -16.48
N VAL A 10 -10.28 -13.60 -17.44
CA VAL A 10 -8.89 -13.19 -17.70
C VAL A 10 -8.28 -12.54 -16.47
N SER A 11 -8.99 -11.61 -15.83
CA SER A 11 -8.52 -10.95 -14.59
C SER A 11 -8.30 -11.95 -13.45
N ALA A 12 -9.20 -12.92 -13.30
CA ALA A 12 -9.06 -14.00 -12.31
C ALA A 12 -7.83 -14.88 -12.60
N LEU A 13 -7.56 -15.19 -13.88
CA LEU A 13 -6.35 -15.92 -14.30
C LEU A 13 -5.07 -15.11 -13.98
N PHE A 14 -5.08 -13.80 -14.16
CA PHE A 14 -3.98 -12.94 -13.77
C PHE A 14 -3.76 -12.95 -12.24
N SER A 15 -4.83 -12.96 -11.45
CA SER A 15 -4.73 -13.10 -9.99
C SER A 15 -4.11 -14.44 -9.60
N LEU A 16 -4.57 -15.53 -10.21
CA LEU A 16 -4.03 -16.87 -9.97
C LEU A 16 -2.55 -16.95 -10.38
N ALA A 17 -2.18 -16.38 -11.53
CA ALA A 17 -0.80 -16.32 -11.99
C ALA A 17 0.09 -15.53 -11.02
N GLY A 18 -0.40 -14.36 -10.53
CA GLY A 18 0.29 -13.57 -9.50
C GLY A 18 0.52 -14.35 -8.22
N PHE A 19 -0.50 -15.05 -7.75
CA PHE A 19 -0.40 -15.91 -6.57
C PHE A 19 0.61 -17.05 -6.76
N ILE A 20 0.51 -17.80 -7.85
CA ILE A 20 1.39 -18.95 -8.14
C ILE A 20 2.85 -18.48 -8.28
N LEU A 21 3.10 -17.41 -9.03
CA LEU A 21 4.45 -16.90 -9.21
C LEU A 21 5.06 -16.39 -7.90
N ALA A 22 4.30 -15.63 -7.11
CA ALA A 22 4.77 -15.16 -5.81
C ALA A 22 5.04 -16.34 -4.85
N MET A 23 4.16 -17.34 -4.79
CA MET A 23 4.39 -18.55 -4.00
C MET A 23 5.64 -19.32 -4.46
N GLY A 24 5.86 -19.42 -5.78
CA GLY A 24 7.03 -20.08 -6.36
C GLY A 24 8.34 -19.34 -6.07
N LEU A 25 8.31 -18.01 -5.96
CA LEU A 25 9.50 -17.20 -5.61
C LEU A 25 9.82 -17.22 -4.10
N THR A 26 8.86 -17.56 -3.26
CA THR A 26 9.01 -17.53 -1.79
C THR A 26 10.16 -18.41 -1.26
N PRO A 27 10.38 -19.66 -1.73
CA PRO A 27 11.51 -20.46 -1.27
C PRO A 27 12.86 -19.80 -1.58
N LEU A 28 12.99 -19.18 -2.75
CA LEU A 28 14.19 -18.46 -3.16
C LEU A 28 14.46 -17.27 -2.23
N TYR A 29 13.46 -16.44 -1.99
CA TYR A 29 13.57 -15.36 -1.02
C TYR A 29 13.95 -15.88 0.37
N THR A 30 13.27 -16.92 0.86
CA THR A 30 13.51 -17.50 2.18
C THR A 30 14.96 -17.94 2.34
N PHE A 31 15.52 -18.61 1.34
CA PHE A 31 16.93 -19.01 1.33
C PHE A 31 17.87 -17.83 1.52
N PHE A 32 17.68 -16.75 0.74
CA PHE A 32 18.53 -15.56 0.84
C PHE A 32 18.29 -14.78 2.14
N ALA A 33 17.04 -14.65 2.57
CA ALA A 33 16.67 -13.89 3.75
C ALA A 33 17.28 -14.46 5.05
N TYR A 34 17.32 -15.79 5.18
CA TYR A 34 17.98 -16.44 6.32
C TYR A 34 19.50 -16.50 6.17
N LYS A 35 20.03 -16.69 4.96
CA LYS A 35 21.48 -16.71 4.71
C LYS A 35 22.13 -15.37 5.01
N TYR A 36 21.48 -14.26 4.69
CA TYR A 36 22.02 -12.89 4.82
C TYR A 36 21.39 -12.09 5.96
N GLU A 37 20.61 -12.73 6.82
CA GLU A 37 20.04 -12.15 8.04
C GLU A 37 19.19 -10.88 7.78
N PHE A 38 18.16 -10.96 6.91
CA PHE A 38 17.30 -9.85 6.50
C PHE A 38 16.34 -9.40 7.61
N TRP A 39 16.79 -9.19 8.84
CA TRP A 39 15.95 -8.66 9.91
C TRP A 39 16.35 -7.26 10.33
N LYS A 40 15.33 -6.44 10.58
CA LYS A 40 15.51 -5.04 10.97
C LYS A 40 16.15 -4.93 12.35
N LYS A 41 17.09 -4.01 12.49
CA LYS A 41 17.62 -3.62 13.81
C LYS A 41 16.55 -2.86 14.58
N GLN A 42 16.45 -3.12 15.90
CA GLN A 42 15.49 -2.42 16.76
C GLN A 42 15.72 -0.91 16.77
N LYS A 43 14.64 -0.15 16.51
CA LYS A 43 14.63 1.29 16.76
C LYS A 43 14.36 1.53 18.25
N THR A 44 15.20 2.35 18.88
CA THR A 44 15.08 2.71 20.31
C THR A 44 14.24 3.96 20.52
N ALA A 45 14.08 4.78 19.49
CA ALA A 45 13.34 6.03 19.55
C ALA A 45 12.37 6.21 18.37
N SER A 46 11.27 6.93 18.59
CA SER A 46 10.33 7.35 17.54
C SER A 46 10.91 8.47 16.68
N VAL A 47 10.22 8.80 15.57
CA VAL A 47 10.55 9.97 14.72
C VAL A 47 10.55 11.28 15.51
N THR A 48 9.80 11.37 16.63
CA THR A 48 9.75 12.52 17.54
C THR A 48 10.81 12.47 18.64
N GLY A 49 11.74 11.49 18.62
CA GLY A 49 12.81 11.34 19.61
C GLY A 49 12.39 10.67 20.92
N GLU A 50 11.12 10.30 21.11
CA GLU A 50 10.65 9.60 22.31
C GLU A 50 11.03 8.11 22.27
N ALA A 51 11.35 7.56 23.45
CA ALA A 51 11.60 6.13 23.60
C ALA A 51 10.35 5.30 23.27
N LEU A 52 10.49 4.28 22.43
CA LEU A 52 9.42 3.36 22.01
C LEU A 52 9.12 2.29 23.08
N THR A 53 9.02 2.70 24.36
CA THR A 53 8.92 1.75 25.48
C THR A 53 7.67 0.89 25.43
N VAL A 54 6.51 1.44 25.07
CA VAL A 54 5.23 0.73 25.00
C VAL A 54 5.27 -0.30 23.87
N VAL A 55 5.61 0.12 22.65
CA VAL A 55 5.66 -0.75 21.46
C VAL A 55 6.71 -1.85 21.63
N ASN A 56 7.91 -1.51 22.09
CA ASN A 56 8.96 -2.50 22.32
C ASN A 56 8.60 -3.52 23.40
N LYS A 57 7.83 -3.13 24.42
CA LYS A 57 7.35 -4.07 25.46
C LYS A 57 6.28 -5.00 24.89
N LEU A 58 5.33 -4.49 24.10
CA LEU A 58 4.27 -5.28 23.47
C LEU A 58 4.84 -6.29 22.46
N HIS A 59 5.82 -5.85 21.66
CA HIS A 59 6.40 -6.65 20.58
C HIS A 59 7.70 -7.39 20.94
N ALA A 60 8.09 -7.44 22.22
CA ALA A 60 9.33 -8.08 22.66
C ALA A 60 9.48 -9.54 22.18
N LYS A 61 8.40 -10.33 22.25
CA LYS A 61 8.39 -11.72 21.75
C LYS A 61 8.55 -11.81 20.22
N LYS A 62 7.96 -10.86 19.49
CA LYS A 62 8.02 -10.78 18.03
C LYS A 62 9.44 -10.43 17.57
N ILE A 63 10.07 -9.49 18.25
CA ILE A 63 11.45 -9.05 18.00
C ILE A 63 12.45 -10.18 18.22
N ALA A 64 12.27 -10.99 19.27
CA ALA A 64 13.15 -12.13 19.58
C ALA A 64 13.11 -13.25 18.52
N ARG A 65 12.11 -13.28 17.62
CA ARG A 65 11.94 -14.31 16.60
C ARG A 65 12.78 -14.11 15.34
N HIS A 66 13.52 -12.98 15.19
CA HIS A 66 14.34 -12.67 14.00
C HIS A 66 13.57 -12.88 12.69
N ILE A 67 12.41 -12.24 12.56
CA ILE A 67 11.54 -12.37 11.40
C ILE A 67 12.13 -11.58 10.23
N PRO A 68 12.37 -12.21 9.06
CA PRO A 68 12.87 -11.52 7.88
C PRO A 68 11.93 -10.41 7.39
N THR A 69 12.50 -9.29 6.98
CA THR A 69 11.81 -8.15 6.33
C THR A 69 12.10 -8.14 4.83
N MET A 70 11.51 -7.22 4.07
CA MET A 70 11.63 -7.11 2.59
C MET A 70 10.97 -8.25 1.83
N ALA A 71 10.04 -9.00 2.43
CA ALA A 71 9.37 -10.10 1.76
C ALA A 71 8.51 -9.65 0.56
N GLY A 72 8.17 -8.40 0.54
CA GLY A 72 7.44 -7.82 -0.55
C GLY A 72 8.14 -7.76 -1.89
N VAL A 73 9.44 -7.84 -1.90
CA VAL A 73 10.21 -8.05 -3.15
C VAL A 73 9.63 -9.21 -3.98
N ILE A 74 9.12 -10.25 -3.33
CA ILE A 74 8.49 -11.41 -3.99
C ILE A 74 7.27 -10.96 -4.82
N GLY A 75 6.34 -10.24 -4.16
CA GLY A 75 5.12 -9.75 -4.78
C GLY A 75 5.40 -8.73 -5.87
N VAL A 76 6.31 -7.79 -5.61
CA VAL A 76 6.75 -6.78 -6.58
C VAL A 76 7.32 -7.44 -7.84
N ILE A 77 8.26 -8.39 -7.69
CA ILE A 77 8.84 -9.12 -8.83
C ILE A 77 7.76 -9.87 -9.60
N ALA A 78 6.85 -10.56 -8.91
CA ALA A 78 5.78 -11.31 -9.57
C ALA A 78 4.90 -10.39 -10.42
N VAL A 79 4.47 -9.24 -9.87
CA VAL A 79 3.65 -8.26 -10.58
C VAL A 79 4.41 -7.62 -11.74
N VAL A 80 5.67 -7.23 -11.54
CA VAL A 80 6.51 -6.65 -12.62
C VAL A 80 6.65 -7.65 -13.76
N VAL A 81 7.03 -8.90 -13.49
CA VAL A 81 7.24 -9.93 -14.51
C VAL A 81 5.96 -10.19 -15.31
N LEU A 82 4.84 -10.44 -14.62
CA LEU A 82 3.57 -10.72 -15.30
C LEU A 82 3.06 -9.51 -16.09
N THR A 83 3.18 -8.30 -15.54
CA THR A 83 2.74 -7.11 -16.24
C THR A 83 3.59 -6.83 -17.48
N VAL A 84 4.92 -6.91 -17.37
CA VAL A 84 5.83 -6.66 -18.51
C VAL A 84 5.63 -7.69 -19.61
N LEU A 85 5.50 -8.97 -19.26
CA LEU A 85 5.41 -10.04 -20.25
C LEU A 85 4.02 -10.18 -20.89
N LEU A 86 2.95 -9.95 -20.14
CA LEU A 86 1.59 -10.31 -20.55
C LEU A 86 0.60 -9.15 -20.59
N ASN A 87 0.88 -8.02 -19.92
CA ASN A 87 -0.11 -6.96 -19.71
C ASN A 87 0.46 -5.53 -19.82
N LEU A 88 1.57 -5.33 -20.54
CA LEU A 88 2.18 -4.01 -20.67
C LEU A 88 1.42 -3.14 -21.69
N LYS A 89 0.69 -2.13 -21.19
CA LYS A 89 -0.04 -1.14 -22.00
C LYS A 89 0.28 0.26 -21.50
N ARG A 90 0.64 1.15 -22.45
CA ARG A 90 1.08 2.52 -22.12
C ARG A 90 0.03 3.32 -21.34
N GLU A 91 -1.24 3.19 -21.68
CA GLU A 91 -2.31 4.01 -21.13
C GLU A 91 -2.84 3.48 -19.77
N GLN A 92 -2.75 2.17 -19.54
CA GLN A 92 -3.39 1.55 -18.37
C GLN A 92 -2.42 0.95 -17.36
N THR A 93 -1.29 0.36 -17.79
CA THR A 93 -0.44 -0.40 -16.87
C THR A 93 0.96 0.15 -16.68
N TRP A 94 1.46 0.96 -17.64
CA TRP A 94 2.79 1.55 -17.53
C TRP A 94 2.96 2.41 -16.28
N LEU A 95 1.98 3.28 -16.00
CA LEU A 95 2.07 4.22 -14.90
C LEU A 95 1.99 3.54 -13.51
N PRO A 96 1.00 2.64 -13.23
CA PRO A 96 0.96 1.92 -11.97
C PRO A 96 2.15 0.98 -11.78
N LEU A 97 2.68 0.39 -12.88
CA LEU A 97 3.90 -0.41 -12.84
C LEU A 97 5.13 0.44 -12.51
N ALA A 98 5.26 1.63 -13.12
CA ALA A 98 6.36 2.56 -12.83
C ALA A 98 6.29 3.07 -11.37
N GLY A 99 5.07 3.34 -10.87
CA GLY A 99 4.83 3.67 -9.47
C GLY A 99 5.23 2.53 -8.52
N LEU A 100 4.82 1.31 -8.85
CA LEU A 100 5.18 0.10 -8.12
C LEU A 100 6.71 -0.07 -8.05
N ALA A 101 7.38 -0.08 -9.20
CA ALA A 101 8.82 -0.28 -9.28
C ALA A 101 9.62 0.86 -8.61
N GLY A 102 9.20 2.12 -8.83
CA GLY A 102 9.83 3.28 -8.21
C GLY A 102 9.65 3.32 -6.69
N GLY A 103 8.44 3.04 -6.20
CA GLY A 103 8.16 2.90 -4.77
C GLY A 103 8.96 1.77 -4.14
N ALA A 104 9.01 0.60 -4.81
CA ALA A 104 9.83 -0.53 -4.39
C ALA A 104 11.32 -0.16 -4.30
N ALA A 105 11.86 0.55 -5.28
CA ALA A 105 13.26 0.97 -5.27
C ALA A 105 13.58 1.88 -4.08
N ILE A 106 12.70 2.86 -3.79
CA ILE A 106 12.85 3.75 -2.63
C ILE A 106 12.81 2.96 -1.33
N GLY A 107 11.82 2.08 -1.17
CA GLY A 107 11.67 1.26 0.03
C GLY A 107 12.80 0.24 0.19
N LEU A 108 13.28 -0.35 -0.90
CA LEU A 108 14.41 -1.28 -0.87
C LEU A 108 15.71 -0.61 -0.40
N ILE A 109 15.99 0.60 -0.86
CA ILE A 109 17.12 1.38 -0.38
C ILE A 109 17.00 1.61 1.13
N ASP A 110 15.81 1.98 1.61
CA ASP A 110 15.58 2.18 3.04
C ASP A 110 15.78 0.89 3.85
N ASP A 111 15.20 -0.22 3.39
CA ASP A 111 15.31 -1.51 4.07
C ASP A 111 16.74 -2.05 4.08
N ILE A 112 17.50 -1.89 2.98
CA ILE A 112 18.92 -2.23 2.90
C ILE A 112 19.73 -1.45 3.95
N LEU A 113 19.50 -0.14 4.04
CA LEU A 113 20.17 0.69 5.03
C LEU A 113 19.75 0.35 6.47
N ASN A 114 18.50 -0.09 6.67
CA ASN A 114 18.01 -0.55 7.97
C ASN A 114 18.67 -1.86 8.43
N VAL A 115 18.88 -2.80 7.51
CA VAL A 115 19.42 -4.13 7.81
C VAL A 115 20.94 -4.07 7.96
N TRP A 116 21.63 -3.47 6.99
CA TRP A 116 23.10 -3.51 6.93
C TRP A 116 23.79 -2.19 7.30
N GLY A 117 23.05 -1.09 7.50
CA GLY A 117 23.65 0.19 7.92
C GLY A 117 24.37 0.09 9.26
N SER A 118 25.51 0.79 9.37
CA SER A 118 26.40 0.71 10.54
C SER A 118 25.88 1.48 11.77
N ASN A 119 24.97 2.41 11.61
CA ASN A 119 24.56 3.34 12.67
C ASN A 119 23.20 2.95 13.30
N ARG A 120 23.21 2.46 14.54
CA ARG A 120 21.98 2.05 15.27
C ARG A 120 20.99 3.22 15.55
N LYS A 121 21.48 4.48 15.55
CA LYS A 121 20.64 5.65 15.82
C LYS A 121 19.87 6.14 14.59
N ASP A 122 20.45 5.96 13.39
CA ASP A 122 19.90 6.41 12.10
C ASP A 122 19.66 5.22 11.16
N ALA A 123 19.04 4.14 11.67
CA ALA A 123 18.72 2.97 10.85
C ALA A 123 17.72 3.35 9.74
N GLY A 124 18.15 3.27 8.46
CA GLY A 124 17.38 3.62 7.27
C GLY A 124 17.61 5.05 6.78
N LEU A 125 16.84 5.44 5.78
CA LEU A 125 16.84 6.79 5.22
C LEU A 125 16.25 7.80 6.22
N ARG A 126 16.84 8.99 6.28
CA ARG A 126 16.23 10.09 7.05
C ARG A 126 14.88 10.45 6.46
N ALA A 127 13.87 10.70 7.32
CA ALA A 127 12.51 10.98 6.89
C ALA A 127 12.40 12.08 5.81
N PRO A 128 13.13 13.23 5.87
CA PRO A 128 13.08 14.23 4.81
C PRO A 128 13.59 13.72 3.45
N VAL A 129 14.63 12.87 3.45
CA VAL A 129 15.20 12.31 2.21
C VAL A 129 14.20 11.33 1.58
N LYS A 130 13.63 10.43 2.37
CA LYS A 130 12.59 9.50 1.93
C LYS A 130 11.40 10.27 1.34
N PHE A 131 10.94 11.31 2.04
CA PHE A 131 9.83 12.15 1.58
C PHE A 131 10.15 12.86 0.26
N ALA A 132 11.36 13.40 0.11
CA ALA A 132 11.81 14.05 -1.13
C ALA A 132 11.87 13.06 -2.31
N MET A 133 12.33 11.82 -2.09
CA MET A 133 12.36 10.78 -3.12
C MET A 133 10.95 10.39 -3.58
N ILE A 134 9.99 10.27 -2.65
CA ILE A 134 8.60 9.97 -2.99
C ILE A 134 7.98 11.14 -3.76
N ILE A 135 8.24 12.39 -3.38
CA ILE A 135 7.77 13.58 -4.11
C ILE A 135 8.36 13.60 -5.52
N ALA A 136 9.66 13.33 -5.68
CA ALA A 136 10.30 13.29 -6.98
C ALA A 136 9.69 12.22 -7.90
N LEU A 137 9.49 11.00 -7.38
CA LEU A 137 8.79 9.93 -8.09
C LEU A 137 7.37 10.34 -8.46
N SER A 138 6.61 10.87 -7.50
CA SER A 138 5.23 11.32 -7.71
C SER A 138 5.15 12.45 -8.74
N GLY A 139 6.11 13.38 -8.72
CA GLY A 139 6.21 14.47 -9.70
C GLY A 139 6.45 13.97 -11.12
N PHE A 140 7.33 12.98 -11.29
CA PHE A 140 7.57 12.32 -12.57
C PHE A 140 6.30 11.62 -13.09
N LEU A 141 5.63 10.85 -12.22
CA LEU A 141 4.39 10.16 -12.58
C LEU A 141 3.26 11.15 -12.90
N ALA A 142 3.13 12.23 -12.11
CA ALA A 142 2.14 13.28 -12.33
C ALA A 142 2.37 14.03 -13.66
N TRP A 143 3.63 14.30 -13.99
CA TRP A 143 3.97 14.89 -15.29
C TRP A 143 3.52 13.96 -16.42
N PHE A 144 3.82 12.67 -16.35
CA PHE A 144 3.41 11.70 -17.36
C PHE A 144 1.87 11.63 -17.47
N PHE A 145 1.18 11.58 -16.34
CA PHE A 145 -0.28 11.52 -16.26
C PHE A 145 -0.96 12.74 -16.91
N ALA A 146 -0.53 13.94 -16.53
CA ALA A 146 -1.14 15.18 -17.03
C ALA A 146 -0.74 15.50 -18.48
N PHE A 147 0.56 15.37 -18.84
CA PHE A 147 1.06 15.83 -20.13
C PHE A 147 1.16 14.76 -21.21
N LYS A 148 1.23 13.47 -20.86
CA LYS A 148 1.31 12.38 -21.83
C LYS A 148 0.02 11.60 -22.00
N LEU A 149 -0.77 11.48 -20.93
CA LEU A 149 -2.08 10.85 -20.95
C LEU A 149 -3.24 11.86 -21.02
N HIS A 150 -2.96 13.18 -20.85
CA HIS A 150 -3.92 14.27 -20.95
C HIS A 150 -5.11 14.14 -19.98
N PHE A 151 -4.90 13.58 -18.79
CA PHE A 151 -5.90 13.55 -17.75
C PHE A 151 -5.94 14.89 -17.02
N THR A 152 -7.07 15.61 -17.14
CA THR A 152 -7.27 16.97 -16.61
C THR A 152 -8.53 17.10 -15.78
N THR A 153 -9.34 16.03 -15.73
CA THR A 153 -10.64 15.99 -15.04
C THR A 153 -10.61 15.13 -13.79
N VAL A 154 -11.31 15.57 -12.75
CA VAL A 154 -11.58 14.80 -11.54
C VAL A 154 -13.07 14.52 -11.44
N MET A 155 -13.42 13.28 -11.23
CA MET A 155 -14.77 12.83 -10.99
C MET A 155 -15.17 13.05 -9.53
N ILE A 156 -16.26 13.79 -9.33
CA ILE A 156 -16.91 13.92 -8.01
C ILE A 156 -18.17 13.07 -8.06
N PRO A 157 -18.28 12.04 -7.20
CA PRO A 157 -19.43 11.14 -7.18
C PRO A 157 -20.77 11.90 -7.13
N PHE A 158 -21.72 11.51 -8.00
CA PHE A 158 -23.06 12.08 -8.14
C PHE A 158 -23.13 13.53 -8.65
N ILE A 159 -22.00 14.21 -8.88
CA ILE A 159 -21.96 15.60 -9.37
C ILE A 159 -21.42 15.63 -10.79
N GLY A 160 -20.41 14.78 -11.12
CA GLY A 160 -19.85 14.66 -12.46
C GLY A 160 -18.36 15.00 -12.54
N ASN A 161 -17.89 15.12 -13.77
CA ASN A 161 -16.48 15.41 -14.06
C ASN A 161 -16.20 16.92 -14.02
N PHE A 162 -15.20 17.31 -13.25
CA PHE A 162 -14.72 18.68 -13.12
C PHE A 162 -13.35 18.82 -13.81
N GLU A 163 -13.27 19.75 -14.74
CA GLU A 163 -12.03 20.13 -15.37
C GLU A 163 -11.19 20.96 -14.40
N ILE A 164 -10.05 20.41 -13.95
CA ILE A 164 -9.12 21.12 -13.06
C ILE A 164 -7.80 21.48 -13.73
N GLY A 165 -7.63 21.07 -14.99
CA GLY A 165 -6.45 21.39 -15.78
C GLY A 165 -5.14 20.97 -15.11
N TYR A 166 -4.17 21.88 -15.06
CA TYR A 166 -2.85 21.61 -14.47
C TYR A 166 -2.85 21.43 -12.94
N TRP A 167 -3.94 21.75 -12.24
CA TRP A 167 -4.10 21.40 -10.82
C TRP A 167 -4.13 19.89 -10.60
N MET A 168 -4.29 19.11 -11.66
CA MET A 168 -4.12 17.66 -11.63
C MET A 168 -2.72 17.24 -11.14
N VAL A 169 -1.67 17.98 -11.46
CA VAL A 169 -0.28 17.65 -11.07
C VAL A 169 -0.10 17.67 -9.55
N PRO A 170 -0.38 18.77 -8.84
CA PRO A 170 -0.26 18.76 -7.37
C PRO A 170 -1.23 17.79 -6.70
N LEU A 171 -2.43 17.60 -7.24
CA LEU A 171 -3.39 16.63 -6.73
C LEU A 171 -2.86 15.18 -6.84
N PHE A 172 -2.27 14.83 -7.98
CA PHE A 172 -1.67 13.52 -8.21
C PHE A 172 -0.48 13.26 -7.26
N ILE A 173 0.40 14.26 -7.11
CA ILE A 173 1.52 14.18 -6.16
C ILE A 173 0.99 13.95 -4.75
N PHE A 174 0.00 14.75 -4.33
CA PHE A 174 -0.62 14.58 -3.01
C PHE A 174 -1.22 13.19 -2.82
N ALA A 175 -1.98 12.69 -3.79
CA ALA A 175 -2.60 11.37 -3.73
C ALA A 175 -1.56 10.27 -3.53
N ILE A 176 -0.48 10.26 -4.32
CA ILE A 176 0.57 9.24 -4.21
C ILE A 176 1.32 9.36 -2.88
N VAL A 177 1.73 10.56 -2.50
CA VAL A 177 2.46 10.78 -1.25
C VAL A 177 1.61 10.38 -0.05
N ALA A 178 0.33 10.76 -0.03
CA ALA A 178 -0.60 10.39 1.04
C ALA A 178 -0.79 8.87 1.11
N THR A 179 -1.06 8.22 -0.02
CA THR A 179 -1.34 6.78 -0.05
C THR A 179 -0.11 5.95 0.32
N SER A 180 1.07 6.28 -0.23
CA SER A 180 2.30 5.55 0.07
C SER A 180 2.69 5.66 1.55
N ASN A 181 2.54 6.84 2.16
CA ASN A 181 2.80 7.01 3.59
C ASN A 181 1.73 6.34 4.46
N ALA A 182 0.45 6.41 4.07
CA ALA A 182 -0.64 5.78 4.82
C ALA A 182 -0.49 4.25 4.86
N VAL A 183 -0.13 3.62 3.74
CA VAL A 183 0.16 2.19 3.69
C VAL A 183 1.37 1.85 4.55
N ASN A 184 2.46 2.62 4.46
CA ASN A 184 3.65 2.40 5.29
C ASN A 184 3.38 2.54 6.80
N ILE A 185 2.54 3.50 7.21
CA ILE A 185 2.12 3.68 8.60
C ILE A 185 1.26 2.49 9.08
N SER A 186 0.47 1.90 8.20
CA SER A 186 -0.44 0.79 8.52
C SER A 186 0.26 -0.58 8.58
N ASP A 187 1.52 -0.69 8.13
CA ASP A 187 2.31 -1.94 8.20
C ASP A 187 2.92 -2.14 9.60
N GLY A 188 2.07 -2.14 10.64
CA GLY A 188 2.49 -2.30 12.03
C GLY A 188 2.13 -3.64 12.68
N LEU A 189 1.06 -4.29 12.19
CA LEU A 189 0.57 -5.56 12.71
C LEU A 189 0.60 -6.65 11.64
N ASP A 190 0.75 -7.92 12.08
CA ASP A 190 0.78 -9.08 11.20
C ASP A 190 -0.51 -9.16 10.37
N GLY A 191 -0.37 -9.18 9.04
CA GLY A 191 -1.45 -9.28 8.08
C GLY A 191 -2.23 -7.98 7.82
N LEU A 192 -2.08 -6.93 8.62
CA LEU A 192 -2.94 -5.75 8.55
C LEU A 192 -2.86 -5.06 7.18
N ALA A 193 -1.69 -4.56 6.81
CA ALA A 193 -1.51 -3.82 5.56
C ALA A 193 -1.81 -4.68 4.32
N GLY A 194 -1.34 -5.94 4.30
CA GLY A 194 -1.57 -6.86 3.19
C GLY A 194 -3.05 -7.15 2.94
N GLY A 195 -3.84 -7.35 4.00
CA GLY A 195 -5.28 -7.61 3.87
C GLY A 195 -6.06 -6.38 3.40
N LEU A 196 -5.75 -5.21 3.94
CA LEU A 196 -6.37 -3.95 3.50
C LEU A 196 -6.03 -3.60 2.05
N LEU A 197 -4.77 -3.81 1.63
CA LEU A 197 -4.34 -3.64 0.24
C LEU A 197 -5.06 -4.61 -0.69
N SER A 198 -5.23 -5.87 -0.27
CA SER A 198 -5.96 -6.88 -1.05
C SER A 198 -7.40 -6.45 -1.31
N ALA A 199 -8.09 -5.93 -0.28
CA ALA A 199 -9.44 -5.39 -0.43
C ALA A 199 -9.46 -4.16 -1.36
N ALA A 200 -8.51 -3.24 -1.21
CA ALA A 200 -8.44 -2.02 -2.01
C ALA A 200 -8.14 -2.31 -3.49
N PHE A 201 -7.11 -3.12 -3.80
CA PHE A 201 -6.81 -3.50 -5.19
C PHE A 201 -7.92 -4.34 -5.83
N GLY A 202 -8.57 -5.21 -5.04
CA GLY A 202 -9.76 -5.94 -5.50
C GLY A 202 -10.89 -4.99 -5.90
N ALA A 203 -11.19 -3.99 -5.06
CA ALA A 203 -12.21 -2.99 -5.34
C ALA A 203 -11.90 -2.16 -6.59
N PHE A 204 -10.68 -1.62 -6.70
CA PHE A 204 -10.27 -0.87 -7.89
C PHE A 204 -10.18 -1.75 -9.14
N GLY A 205 -9.85 -3.04 -9.01
CA GLY A 205 -9.92 -4.00 -10.10
C GLY A 205 -11.34 -4.17 -10.65
N ILE A 206 -12.35 -4.24 -9.77
CA ILE A 206 -13.76 -4.28 -10.16
C ILE A 206 -14.18 -2.96 -10.81
N ILE A 207 -13.82 -1.81 -10.24
CA ILE A 207 -14.10 -0.49 -10.81
C ILE A 207 -13.51 -0.37 -12.22
N ALA A 208 -12.25 -0.77 -12.41
CA ALA A 208 -11.58 -0.76 -13.70
C ALA A 208 -12.28 -1.67 -14.73
N LEU A 209 -12.75 -2.86 -14.32
CA LEU A 209 -13.54 -3.76 -15.19
C LEU A 209 -14.81 -3.09 -15.70
N VAL A 210 -15.54 -2.44 -14.82
CA VAL A 210 -16.79 -1.73 -15.15
C VAL A 210 -16.53 -0.55 -16.09
N GLN A 211 -15.42 0.13 -15.90
CA GLN A 211 -14.97 1.23 -16.78
C GLN A 211 -14.34 0.76 -18.10
N ASN A 212 -14.40 -0.54 -18.41
CA ASN A 212 -13.75 -1.15 -19.59
C ASN A 212 -12.22 -0.96 -19.65
N GLN A 213 -11.57 -0.68 -18.52
CA GLN A 213 -10.11 -0.60 -18.38
C GLN A 213 -9.53 -1.99 -18.07
N HIS A 214 -9.70 -2.92 -19.02
CA HIS A 214 -9.44 -4.34 -18.80
C HIS A 214 -7.99 -4.66 -18.41
N ASN A 215 -7.01 -3.95 -18.99
CA ASN A 215 -5.60 -4.16 -18.63
C ASN A 215 -5.28 -3.63 -17.23
N LEU A 216 -5.87 -2.51 -16.81
CA LEU A 216 -5.73 -1.99 -15.45
C LEU A 216 -6.40 -2.93 -14.43
N ALA A 217 -7.56 -3.49 -14.77
CA ALA A 217 -8.20 -4.52 -13.97
C ALA A 217 -7.30 -5.75 -13.80
N ALA A 218 -6.76 -6.29 -14.90
CA ALA A 218 -5.83 -7.41 -14.86
C ALA A 218 -4.59 -7.09 -14.01
N PHE A 219 -4.05 -5.87 -14.08
CA PHE A 219 -2.98 -5.41 -13.19
C PHE A 219 -3.40 -5.47 -11.70
N CYS A 220 -4.55 -4.88 -11.35
CA CYS A 220 -5.07 -4.88 -9.98
C CYS A 220 -5.27 -6.31 -9.44
N PHE A 221 -5.80 -7.21 -10.26
CA PHE A 221 -5.99 -8.61 -9.89
C PHE A 221 -4.66 -9.38 -9.80
N THR A 222 -3.64 -9.04 -10.60
CA THR A 222 -2.28 -9.58 -10.44
C THR A 222 -1.70 -9.19 -9.08
N VAL A 223 -1.86 -7.92 -8.70
CA VAL A 223 -1.45 -7.40 -7.38
C VAL A 223 -2.21 -8.13 -6.27
N LEU A 224 -3.53 -8.29 -6.40
CA LEU A 224 -4.35 -9.05 -5.44
C LEU A 224 -3.81 -10.47 -5.24
N GLY A 225 -3.52 -11.19 -6.32
CA GLY A 225 -2.96 -12.54 -6.24
C GLY A 225 -1.61 -12.57 -5.52
N ALA A 226 -0.71 -11.66 -5.84
CA ALA A 226 0.60 -11.56 -5.20
C ALA A 226 0.49 -11.21 -3.70
N LEU A 227 -0.45 -10.32 -3.33
CA LEU A 227 -0.73 -9.98 -1.93
C LEU A 227 -1.33 -11.16 -1.15
N LEU A 228 -2.19 -11.98 -1.77
CA LEU A 228 -2.72 -13.19 -1.14
C LEU A 228 -1.62 -14.22 -0.88
N ALA A 229 -0.66 -14.38 -1.80
CA ALA A 229 0.52 -15.21 -1.58
C ALA A 229 1.39 -14.69 -0.44
N TYR A 230 1.60 -13.37 -0.37
CA TYR A 230 2.31 -12.74 0.74
C TYR A 230 1.58 -12.97 2.07
N LEU A 231 0.27 -12.75 2.13
CA LEU A 231 -0.56 -12.93 3.33
C LEU A 231 -0.48 -14.33 3.90
N TRP A 232 -0.33 -15.37 3.06
CA TRP A 232 -0.14 -16.75 3.53
C TRP A 232 0.99 -16.89 4.56
N PHE A 233 2.01 -16.05 4.45
CA PHE A 233 3.16 -16.05 5.33
C PHE A 233 3.15 -14.90 6.36
N ASN A 234 2.33 -13.86 6.14
CA ASN A 234 2.29 -12.69 7.00
C ASN A 234 1.12 -12.67 7.98
N VAL A 235 0.13 -13.58 7.85
CA VAL A 235 -0.92 -13.78 8.88
C VAL A 235 -0.27 -14.21 10.19
N TYR A 236 -0.81 -13.70 11.30
CA TYR A 236 -0.30 -13.99 12.65
C TYR A 236 -0.24 -15.49 12.96
N PRO A 237 0.87 -16.02 13.48
CA PRO A 237 2.14 -15.35 13.72
C PRO A 237 3.00 -15.24 12.44
N ALA A 238 3.30 -14.04 12.00
CA ALA A 238 4.00 -13.79 10.74
C ALA A 238 5.35 -14.50 10.65
N ARG A 239 5.65 -15.02 9.46
CA ARG A 239 6.97 -15.58 9.09
C ARG A 239 7.84 -14.58 8.37
N PHE A 240 7.24 -13.57 7.74
CA PHE A 240 7.90 -12.49 7.02
C PHE A 240 7.21 -11.17 7.30
N PHE A 241 7.96 -10.07 7.24
CA PHE A 241 7.44 -8.71 7.26
C PHE A 241 7.51 -8.10 5.87
N MET A 242 6.54 -7.25 5.58
CA MET A 242 6.41 -6.52 4.34
C MET A 242 7.69 -5.70 4.05
N GLY A 243 8.05 -4.85 4.95
CA GLY A 243 9.15 -3.91 4.78
C GLY A 243 8.72 -2.65 4.03
N ASP A 244 9.66 -1.69 4.00
CA ASP A 244 9.42 -0.42 3.33
C ASP A 244 9.36 -0.59 1.80
N VAL A 245 10.06 -1.62 1.27
CA VAL A 245 10.01 -1.97 -0.16
C VAL A 245 8.58 -2.18 -0.65
N ASP A 246 7.77 -2.86 0.13
CA ASP A 246 6.40 -3.19 -0.23
C ASP A 246 5.42 -2.06 0.02
N SER A 247 5.46 -1.51 1.22
CA SER A 247 4.50 -0.50 1.62
C SER A 247 4.55 0.73 0.70
N PHE A 248 5.75 1.15 0.26
CA PHE A 248 5.89 2.22 -0.73
C PHE A 248 5.51 1.76 -2.14
N ALA A 249 5.83 0.53 -2.54
CA ALA A 249 5.44 -0.01 -3.83
C ALA A 249 3.92 -0.06 -4.01
N TRP A 250 3.24 -0.75 -3.09
CA TRP A 250 1.79 -0.91 -3.16
C TRP A 250 1.06 0.41 -2.93
N GLY A 251 1.50 1.23 -1.97
CA GLY A 251 0.88 2.51 -1.70
C GLY A 251 0.98 3.48 -2.88
N THR A 252 2.16 3.59 -3.52
CA THR A 252 2.35 4.41 -4.72
C THR A 252 1.48 3.92 -5.88
N SER A 253 1.51 2.60 -6.12
CA SER A 253 0.72 1.99 -7.20
C SER A 253 -0.79 2.15 -6.98
N LEU A 254 -1.28 2.00 -5.74
CA LEU A 254 -2.70 2.19 -5.40
C LEU A 254 -3.16 3.63 -5.67
N GLY A 255 -2.34 4.63 -5.30
CA GLY A 255 -2.61 6.04 -5.63
C GLY A 255 -2.72 6.27 -7.14
N VAL A 256 -1.81 5.68 -7.93
CA VAL A 256 -1.85 5.75 -9.40
C VAL A 256 -3.11 5.08 -9.96
N VAL A 257 -3.47 3.90 -9.46
CA VAL A 257 -4.69 3.19 -9.89
C VAL A 257 -5.94 4.01 -9.62
N ALA A 258 -6.05 4.63 -8.45
CA ALA A 258 -7.18 5.49 -8.09
C ALA A 258 -7.30 6.71 -9.02
N MET A 259 -6.17 7.26 -9.46
CA MET A 259 -6.14 8.36 -10.43
C MET A 259 -6.52 7.90 -11.84
N LEU A 260 -5.99 6.76 -12.32
CA LEU A 260 -6.30 6.22 -13.65
C LEU A 260 -7.76 5.79 -13.80
N THR A 261 -8.40 5.34 -12.73
CA THR A 261 -9.84 5.05 -12.69
C THR A 261 -10.70 6.30 -12.52
N ASN A 262 -10.07 7.48 -12.43
CA ASN A 262 -10.74 8.76 -12.08
C ASN A 262 -11.61 8.62 -10.81
N SER A 263 -11.22 7.75 -9.88
CA SER A 263 -11.98 7.44 -8.66
C SER A 263 -11.21 7.86 -7.39
N LEU A 264 -10.44 8.96 -7.51
CA LEU A 264 -9.61 9.46 -6.40
C LEU A 264 -10.44 9.73 -5.14
N LEU A 265 -11.64 10.31 -5.27
CA LEU A 265 -12.49 10.63 -4.12
C LEU A 265 -13.10 9.39 -3.45
N LEU A 266 -13.10 8.24 -4.12
CA LEU A 266 -13.47 6.95 -3.54
C LEU A 266 -12.31 6.31 -2.77
N LEU A 267 -11.06 6.70 -3.05
CA LEU A 267 -9.88 6.13 -2.39
C LEU A 267 -9.93 6.28 -0.85
N PRO A 268 -10.31 7.42 -0.25
CA PRO A 268 -10.46 7.53 1.20
C PRO A 268 -11.56 6.64 1.79
N ILE A 269 -12.58 6.29 1.01
CA ILE A 269 -13.66 5.39 1.41
C ILE A 269 -13.15 3.94 1.34
N ILE A 270 -12.62 3.52 0.20
CA ILE A 270 -12.08 2.17 -0.03
C ILE A 270 -10.93 1.89 0.95
N GLY A 271 -10.06 2.87 1.15
CA GLY A 271 -8.91 2.80 2.05
C GLY A 271 -9.14 3.44 3.42
N LEU A 272 -10.37 3.41 3.95
CA LEU A 272 -10.73 4.12 5.19
C LEU A 272 -9.80 3.82 6.35
N ILE A 273 -9.39 2.58 6.52
CA ILE A 273 -8.46 2.20 7.60
C ILE A 273 -7.09 2.86 7.40
N PHE A 274 -6.57 2.96 6.18
CA PHE A 274 -5.32 3.69 5.91
C PHE A 274 -5.44 5.17 6.29
N VAL A 275 -6.61 5.79 6.02
CA VAL A 275 -6.90 7.17 6.42
C VAL A 275 -6.93 7.31 7.93
N ILE A 276 -7.55 6.38 8.65
CA ILE A 276 -7.63 6.39 10.13
C ILE A 276 -6.23 6.21 10.73
N GLU A 277 -5.42 5.30 10.22
CA GLU A 277 -4.05 5.03 10.67
C GLU A 277 -3.16 6.26 10.49
N ALA A 278 -3.10 6.81 9.28
CA ALA A 278 -2.31 8.00 9.00
C ALA A 278 -2.85 9.24 9.75
N GLY A 279 -4.17 9.41 9.77
CA GLY A 279 -4.86 10.50 10.46
C GLY A 279 -4.59 10.50 11.97
N SER A 280 -4.67 9.34 12.62
CA SER A 280 -4.37 9.22 14.06
C SER A 280 -2.91 9.60 14.38
N SER A 281 -1.98 9.21 13.51
CA SER A 281 -0.57 9.60 13.64
C SER A 281 -0.37 11.10 13.44
N ALA A 282 -1.00 11.69 12.43
CA ALA A 282 -0.95 13.13 12.16
C ALA A 282 -1.53 13.94 13.33
N ILE A 283 -2.70 13.55 13.84
CA ILE A 283 -3.35 14.17 15.01
C ILE A 283 -2.43 14.09 16.24
N GLN A 284 -1.81 12.94 16.49
CA GLN A 284 -0.90 12.77 17.62
C GLN A 284 0.31 13.68 17.52
N ILE A 285 0.96 13.75 16.32
CA ILE A 285 2.12 14.62 16.10
C ILE A 285 1.72 16.10 16.26
N PHE A 286 0.62 16.51 15.65
CA PHE A 286 0.11 17.86 15.75
C PHE A 286 -0.19 18.25 17.20
N SER A 287 -0.93 17.42 17.95
CA SER A 287 -1.29 17.67 19.33
C SER A 287 -0.06 17.78 20.25
N LYS A 288 0.94 16.92 20.05
CA LYS A 288 2.20 17.00 20.78
C LYS A 288 2.97 18.28 20.48
N LYS A 289 3.01 18.70 19.21
CA LYS A 289 3.76 19.88 18.79
C LYS A 289 3.10 21.18 19.27
N VAL A 290 1.79 21.28 19.15
CA VAL A 290 1.02 22.51 19.44
C VAL A 290 0.57 22.54 20.90
N PHE A 291 -0.11 21.49 21.37
CA PHE A 291 -0.74 21.46 22.70
C PHE A 291 0.12 20.75 23.76
N LYS A 292 1.30 20.20 23.39
CA LYS A 292 2.23 19.48 24.29
C LYS A 292 1.59 18.30 25.03
N ARG A 293 0.50 17.74 24.51
CA ARG A 293 -0.22 16.62 25.12
C ARG A 293 -0.49 15.51 24.12
N LYS A 294 -0.65 14.26 24.63
CA LYS A 294 -1.04 13.10 23.84
C LYS A 294 -2.57 13.05 23.70
N VAL A 295 -3.06 12.72 22.51
CA VAL A 295 -4.47 12.37 22.27
C VAL A 295 -4.65 10.86 22.44
N PHE A 296 -3.74 10.07 21.86
CA PHE A 296 -3.73 8.62 21.96
C PHE A 296 -2.60 8.14 22.89
N ILE A 297 -2.77 6.99 23.54
CA ILE A 297 -1.73 6.35 24.36
C ILE A 297 -0.49 6.10 23.48
N SER A 298 -0.71 5.56 22.28
CA SER A 298 0.26 5.39 21.21
C SER A 298 -0.40 5.71 19.87
N ALA A 299 0.36 6.05 18.86
CA ALA A 299 -0.11 6.21 17.48
C ALA A 299 0.84 5.44 16.56
N PRO A 300 0.37 4.87 15.46
CA PRO A 300 -1.00 4.89 14.89
C PRO A 300 -2.09 4.24 15.76
N ILE A 301 -3.36 4.26 15.28
CA ILE A 301 -4.52 3.82 16.08
C ILE A 301 -4.44 2.34 16.48
N HIS A 302 -3.86 1.46 15.65
CA HIS A 302 -3.68 0.05 16.02
C HIS A 302 -2.82 -0.09 17.29
N HIS A 303 -1.76 0.68 17.46
CA HIS A 303 -0.96 0.67 18.68
C HIS A 303 -1.70 1.27 19.89
N HIS A 304 -2.65 2.19 19.68
CA HIS A 304 -3.53 2.63 20.74
C HIS A 304 -4.43 1.50 21.24
N LEU A 305 -5.02 0.73 20.31
CA LEU A 305 -5.87 -0.40 20.64
C LEU A 305 -5.09 -1.51 21.35
N GLU A 306 -3.86 -1.83 20.89
CA GLU A 306 -2.97 -2.76 21.61
C GLU A 306 -2.68 -2.27 23.05
N ALA A 307 -2.37 -0.97 23.21
CA ALA A 307 -2.11 -0.38 24.51
C ALA A 307 -3.35 -0.37 25.45
N THR A 308 -4.57 -0.47 24.90
CA THR A 308 -5.82 -0.66 25.65
C THR A 308 -6.14 -2.13 25.92
N GLY A 309 -5.26 -3.06 25.52
CA GLY A 309 -5.40 -4.48 25.84
C GLY A 309 -6.08 -5.32 24.74
N TRP A 310 -6.25 -4.79 23.53
CA TRP A 310 -6.72 -5.61 22.41
C TRP A 310 -5.58 -6.47 21.86
N GLU A 311 -5.90 -7.71 21.52
CA GLU A 311 -4.95 -8.62 20.86
C GLU A 311 -4.72 -8.21 19.40
N GLU A 312 -3.50 -8.40 18.91
CA GLU A 312 -3.08 -8.09 17.54
C GLU A 312 -4.04 -8.69 16.49
N THR A 313 -4.35 -9.97 16.63
CA THR A 313 -5.27 -10.71 15.73
C THR A 313 -6.67 -10.11 15.70
N LYS A 314 -7.19 -9.70 16.87
CA LYS A 314 -8.51 -9.07 17.00
C LYS A 314 -8.56 -7.73 16.27
N ILE A 315 -7.50 -6.93 16.35
CA ILE A 315 -7.41 -5.63 15.66
C ILE A 315 -7.36 -5.87 14.14
N THR A 316 -6.43 -6.73 13.69
CA THR A 316 -6.25 -7.03 12.26
C THR A 316 -7.54 -7.54 11.63
N MET A 317 -8.20 -8.54 12.24
CA MET A 317 -9.44 -9.10 11.68
C MET A 317 -10.58 -8.09 11.63
N ARG A 318 -10.75 -7.25 12.66
CA ARG A 318 -11.79 -6.20 12.65
C ARG A 318 -11.51 -5.14 11.61
N PHE A 319 -10.26 -4.75 11.45
CA PHE A 319 -9.86 -3.79 10.43
C PHE A 319 -10.04 -4.35 9.01
N TRP A 320 -9.81 -5.65 8.81
CA TRP A 320 -10.16 -6.31 7.54
C TRP A 320 -11.65 -6.27 7.24
N ILE A 321 -12.50 -6.56 8.24
CA ILE A 321 -13.96 -6.49 8.07
C ILE A 321 -14.37 -5.08 7.68
N ILE A 322 -13.91 -4.06 8.40
CA ILE A 322 -14.21 -2.66 8.09
C ILE A 322 -13.69 -2.32 6.69
N GLY A 323 -12.44 -2.67 6.36
CA GLY A 323 -11.83 -2.43 5.06
C GLY A 323 -12.60 -3.09 3.92
N MET A 324 -13.06 -4.32 4.08
CA MET A 324 -13.92 -5.00 3.08
C MET A 324 -15.27 -4.30 2.92
N VAL A 325 -15.94 -3.94 4.02
CA VAL A 325 -17.23 -3.24 3.96
C VAL A 325 -17.07 -1.89 3.25
N THR A 326 -16.04 -1.12 3.58
CA THR A 326 -15.80 0.18 2.94
C THR A 326 -15.36 0.04 1.48
N ALA A 327 -14.63 -1.02 1.13
CA ALA A 327 -14.32 -1.36 -0.26
C ALA A 327 -15.61 -1.66 -1.06
N PHE A 328 -16.55 -2.44 -0.51
CA PHE A 328 -17.87 -2.67 -1.12
C PHE A 328 -18.66 -1.37 -1.28
N ILE A 329 -18.66 -0.50 -0.27
CA ILE A 329 -19.31 0.83 -0.38
C ILE A 329 -18.70 1.61 -1.54
N GLY A 330 -17.36 1.64 -1.65
CA GLY A 330 -16.67 2.32 -2.75
C GLY A 330 -17.04 1.76 -4.13
N ILE A 331 -17.15 0.42 -4.25
CA ILE A 331 -17.60 -0.23 -5.49
C ILE A 331 -19.04 0.20 -5.82
N ILE A 332 -19.97 0.13 -4.85
CA ILE A 332 -21.37 0.52 -5.06
C ILE A 332 -21.47 1.97 -5.52
N LEU A 333 -20.74 2.88 -4.90
CA LEU A 333 -20.71 4.29 -5.28
C LEU A 333 -20.20 4.48 -6.71
N ALA A 334 -19.12 3.78 -7.09
CA ALA A 334 -18.59 3.83 -8.46
C ALA A 334 -19.60 3.27 -9.48
N LEU A 335 -20.29 2.17 -9.16
CA LEU A 335 -21.29 1.56 -10.04
C LEU A 335 -22.53 2.46 -10.20
N ALA A 336 -23.01 3.04 -9.11
CA ALA A 336 -24.17 3.94 -9.14
C ALA A 336 -23.92 5.15 -10.03
N GLU A 337 -22.68 5.66 -10.06
CA GLU A 337 -22.29 6.78 -10.91
C GLU A 337 -22.26 6.39 -12.39
N HIS A 338 -21.76 5.21 -12.72
CA HIS A 338 -21.73 4.72 -14.11
C HIS A 338 -23.11 4.30 -14.65
N LYS A 339 -24.19 4.53 -13.88
CA LYS A 339 -25.57 4.16 -14.26
C LYS A 339 -25.73 2.67 -14.60
N ILE A 340 -24.98 1.82 -13.92
CA ILE A 340 -25.04 0.37 -14.11
C ILE A 340 -26.04 -0.27 -13.13
N LEU A 341 -26.46 0.47 -12.13
CA LEU A 341 -27.63 0.24 -11.30
C LEU A 341 -28.78 1.08 -11.85
#